data_1780f93f653c646affce11ee7f9e620c
#
_entry.id   1780f93f653c646affce11ee7f9e620c
#
_cell.length_a   1.000
_cell.length_b   1.000
_cell.length_c   1.000
_cell.angle_alpha   90.00
_cell.angle_beta   90.00
_cell.angle_gamma   90.00
#
_symmetry.space_group_name_H-M   'P 1'
#
loop_
_entity.id
_entity.type
_entity.pdbx_description
1 polymer ?
#
loop_
_entity_poly.entity_id
_entity_poly.type
_entity_poly.pdbx_seq_one_letter_code
_entity_poly.pdbx_strand_id
1 'polypeptide(L)'
;MRAAVAFATIVPLRGAPPPAGLAVALFPLVGAAVGAVAGGVRWVAEGALGSGGAALAAALVVVVLTGALHLDGLADCADAVGARGRDRRLAVLRDPRLGTFGAVAVFAWLGGVQTALSRLDSAEALAVLVAVAGCARFAAVAQAAVAPAARPEGLGASFAPGAGVVMACGCAALLAALAPALVAPWGWALGVGFVVAAALAGSASATVAVRAVGGRTGDTLGAVIALFEVVALLVAAAFLG
;
A
#
# COMPACT_ATOMS: atom_id res chain seq x y z
N MET A 1 3.89 -18.29 -2.23
CA MET A 1 4.32 -17.29 -3.23
C MET A 1 3.28 -17.05 -4.33
N ARG A 2 2.87 -18.08 -5.15
CA ARG A 2 1.89 -17.88 -6.25
C ARG A 2 0.60 -17.17 -5.82
N ALA A 3 -0.02 -17.56 -4.72
CA ALA A 3 -1.23 -16.94 -4.19
C ALA A 3 -1.02 -15.46 -3.81
N ALA A 4 0.13 -15.11 -3.22
CA ALA A 4 0.46 -13.73 -2.86
C ALA A 4 0.63 -12.85 -4.11
N VAL A 5 1.36 -13.33 -5.12
CA VAL A 5 1.58 -12.59 -6.38
C VAL A 5 0.27 -12.43 -7.15
N ALA A 6 -0.50 -13.50 -7.33
CA ALA A 6 -1.78 -13.45 -8.06
C ALA A 6 -2.82 -12.53 -7.39
N PHE A 7 -2.75 -12.37 -6.07
CA PHE A 7 -3.66 -11.51 -5.33
C PHE A 7 -3.23 -10.04 -5.34
N ALA A 8 -1.93 -9.77 -5.18
CA ALA A 8 -1.41 -8.42 -5.01
C ALA A 8 -0.93 -7.77 -6.31
N THR A 9 -1.02 -8.47 -7.43
CA THR A 9 -0.58 -7.97 -8.75
C THR A 9 -1.51 -8.46 -9.87
N ILE A 10 -1.42 -7.82 -11.04
CA ILE A 10 -2.13 -8.24 -12.26
C ILE A 10 -1.58 -9.52 -12.91
N VAL A 11 -0.51 -10.14 -12.36
CA VAL A 11 0.12 -11.31 -12.97
C VAL A 11 -0.83 -12.51 -12.92
N PRO A 12 -1.27 -13.04 -14.08
CA PRO A 12 -2.31 -14.08 -14.13
C PRO A 12 -1.74 -15.47 -13.82
N LEU A 13 -1.63 -15.78 -12.53
CA LEU A 13 -1.22 -17.12 -12.08
C LEU A 13 -2.46 -18.03 -11.96
N ARG A 14 -2.83 -18.66 -13.07
CA ARG A 14 -4.00 -19.55 -13.14
C ARG A 14 -3.97 -20.62 -12.05
N GLY A 15 -5.12 -20.85 -11.40
CA GLY A 15 -5.28 -21.85 -10.35
C GLY A 15 -4.59 -21.50 -9.03
N ALA A 16 -4.20 -20.24 -8.81
CA ALA A 16 -3.71 -19.81 -7.52
C ALA A 16 -4.89 -19.77 -6.51
N PRO A 17 -4.74 -20.43 -5.33
CA PRO A 17 -5.77 -20.37 -4.29
C PRO A 17 -5.84 -18.96 -3.68
N PRO A 18 -6.93 -18.63 -2.96
CA PRO A 18 -6.97 -17.41 -2.14
C PRO A 18 -5.77 -17.34 -1.19
N PRO A 19 -5.21 -16.15 -0.94
CA PRO A 19 -4.06 -16.02 -0.06
C PRO A 19 -4.44 -16.31 1.38
N ALA A 20 -3.74 -17.26 2.00
CA ALA A 20 -3.89 -17.63 3.40
C ALA A 20 -2.55 -17.98 4.01
N GLY A 21 -2.44 -17.90 5.33
CA GLY A 21 -1.25 -18.30 6.09
C GLY A 21 0.03 -17.69 5.54
N LEU A 22 0.99 -18.54 5.13
CA LEU A 22 2.30 -18.12 4.62
C LEU A 22 2.22 -17.22 3.38
N ALA A 23 1.18 -17.33 2.54
CA ALA A 23 1.02 -16.45 1.39
C ALA A 23 0.80 -14.99 1.82
N VAL A 24 0.06 -14.76 2.90
CA VAL A 24 -0.15 -13.42 3.48
C VAL A 24 1.15 -12.90 4.11
N ALA A 25 1.92 -13.76 4.78
CA ALA A 25 3.22 -13.39 5.35
C ALA A 25 4.22 -12.87 4.30
N LEU A 26 4.06 -13.29 3.04
CA LEU A 26 4.91 -12.87 1.93
C LEU A 26 4.47 -11.57 1.24
N PHE A 27 3.35 -10.97 1.63
CA PHE A 27 2.84 -9.72 1.02
C PHE A 27 3.86 -8.58 1.01
N PRO A 28 4.63 -8.32 2.08
CA PRO A 28 5.67 -7.29 2.03
C PRO A 28 6.73 -7.54 0.96
N LEU A 29 7.13 -8.81 0.73
CA LEU A 29 8.10 -9.13 -0.31
C LEU A 29 7.54 -8.93 -1.73
N VAL A 30 6.24 -9.19 -1.93
CA VAL A 30 5.56 -8.85 -3.19
C VAL A 30 5.50 -7.33 -3.37
N GLY A 31 5.16 -6.59 -2.32
CA GLY A 31 5.21 -5.12 -2.32
C GLY A 31 6.60 -4.59 -2.65
N ALA A 32 7.63 -5.11 -1.99
CA ALA A 32 9.03 -4.75 -2.25
C ALA A 32 9.44 -5.01 -3.71
N ALA A 33 9.00 -6.13 -4.30
CA ALA A 33 9.25 -6.42 -5.71
C ALA A 33 8.54 -5.42 -6.65
N VAL A 34 7.29 -5.03 -6.35
CA VAL A 34 6.59 -3.95 -7.08
C VAL A 34 7.35 -2.64 -6.95
N GLY A 35 7.79 -2.28 -5.74
CA GLY A 35 8.62 -1.10 -5.48
C GLY A 35 9.94 -1.13 -6.25
N ALA A 36 10.61 -2.28 -6.31
CA ALA A 36 11.84 -2.45 -7.06
C ALA A 36 11.66 -2.25 -8.57
N VAL A 37 10.57 -2.79 -9.15
CA VAL A 37 10.25 -2.56 -10.57
C VAL A 37 9.96 -1.08 -10.83
N ALA A 38 9.14 -0.44 -9.99
CA ALA A 38 8.80 0.98 -10.13
C ALA A 38 10.04 1.88 -10.00
N GLY A 39 10.91 1.61 -9.01
CA GLY A 39 12.17 2.32 -8.82
C GLY A 39 13.15 2.11 -9.96
N GLY A 40 13.23 0.90 -10.50
CA GLY A 40 14.02 0.59 -11.70
C GLY A 40 13.53 1.36 -12.94
N VAL A 41 12.19 1.45 -13.14
CA VAL A 41 11.61 2.26 -14.21
C VAL A 41 11.95 3.73 -14.01
N ARG A 42 11.83 4.28 -12.80
CA ARG A 42 12.23 5.66 -12.52
C ARG A 42 13.69 5.90 -12.90
N TRP A 43 14.58 5.00 -12.47
CA TRP A 43 16.02 5.10 -12.75
C TRP A 43 16.30 5.19 -14.26
N VAL A 44 15.74 4.24 -15.02
CA VAL A 44 15.99 4.18 -16.48
C VAL A 44 15.34 5.34 -17.21
N ALA A 45 14.15 5.79 -16.76
CA ALA A 45 13.39 6.85 -17.41
C ALA A 45 13.94 8.26 -17.13
N GLU A 46 14.78 8.46 -16.10
CA GLU A 46 15.22 9.79 -15.65
C GLU A 46 15.95 10.57 -16.73
N GLY A 47 16.85 9.91 -17.48
CA GLY A 47 17.59 10.56 -18.55
C GLY A 47 16.74 11.06 -19.70
N ALA A 48 15.61 10.42 -19.97
CA ALA A 48 14.71 10.77 -21.07
C ALA A 48 13.56 11.70 -20.65
N LEU A 49 13.02 11.54 -19.43
CA LEU A 49 11.81 12.23 -18.96
C LEU A 49 12.08 13.28 -17.88
N GLY A 50 13.31 13.39 -17.40
CA GLY A 50 13.65 14.17 -16.21
C GLY A 50 13.06 13.58 -14.94
N SER A 51 13.42 14.13 -13.75
CA SER A 51 13.01 13.60 -12.45
C SER A 51 11.48 13.53 -12.27
N GLY A 52 10.76 14.57 -12.69
CA GLY A 52 9.29 14.63 -12.58
C GLY A 52 8.56 13.63 -13.47
N GLY A 53 8.99 13.47 -14.72
CA GLY A 53 8.42 12.51 -15.66
C GLY A 53 8.74 11.07 -15.27
N ALA A 54 9.96 10.80 -14.82
CA ALA A 54 10.37 9.49 -14.32
C ALA A 54 9.63 9.11 -13.02
N ALA A 55 9.40 10.07 -12.12
CA ALA A 55 8.59 9.87 -10.92
C ALA A 55 7.13 9.50 -11.25
N LEU A 56 6.53 10.19 -12.22
CA LEU A 56 5.18 9.86 -12.70
C LEU A 56 5.15 8.45 -13.33
N ALA A 57 6.13 8.11 -14.14
CA ALA A 57 6.22 6.77 -14.73
C ALA A 57 6.29 5.68 -13.66
N ALA A 58 7.10 5.87 -12.61
CA ALA A 58 7.18 4.94 -11.47
C ALA A 58 5.83 4.81 -10.74
N ALA A 59 5.14 5.92 -10.47
CA ALA A 59 3.81 5.90 -9.85
C ALA A 59 2.81 5.10 -10.70
N LEU A 60 2.77 5.32 -12.01
CA LEU A 60 1.92 4.58 -12.94
C LEU A 60 2.26 3.08 -12.99
N VAL A 61 3.54 2.72 -12.88
CA VAL A 61 3.97 1.31 -12.80
C VAL A 61 3.39 0.64 -11.54
N VAL A 62 3.40 1.30 -10.38
CA VAL A 62 2.76 0.77 -9.17
C VAL A 62 1.28 0.52 -9.43
N VAL A 63 0.56 1.49 -9.99
CA VAL A 63 -0.87 1.37 -10.30
C VAL A 63 -1.13 0.21 -11.27
N VAL A 64 -0.39 0.12 -12.36
CA VAL A 64 -0.56 -0.94 -13.36
C VAL A 64 -0.25 -2.32 -12.78
N LEU A 65 0.89 -2.48 -12.10
CA LEU A 65 1.29 -3.78 -11.53
C LEU A 65 0.31 -4.30 -10.47
N THR A 66 -0.31 -3.41 -9.71
CA THR A 66 -1.31 -3.78 -8.69
C THR A 66 -2.75 -3.83 -9.24
N GLY A 67 -2.94 -3.53 -10.52
CA GLY A 67 -4.28 -3.43 -11.13
C GLY A 67 -5.13 -2.35 -10.48
N ALA A 68 -4.52 -1.28 -10.00
CA ALA A 68 -5.14 -0.17 -9.27
C ALA A 68 -5.87 -0.58 -7.96
N LEU A 69 -5.78 -1.83 -7.50
CA LEU A 69 -6.57 -2.39 -6.40
C LEU A 69 -6.54 -1.53 -5.12
N HIS A 70 -5.36 -0.99 -4.77
CA HIS A 70 -5.21 -0.19 -3.55
C HIS A 70 -5.72 1.24 -3.74
N LEU A 71 -5.52 1.79 -4.94
CA LEU A 71 -5.95 3.13 -5.28
C LEU A 71 -7.48 3.20 -5.44
N ASP A 72 -8.09 2.15 -5.97
CA ASP A 72 -9.54 1.95 -6.01
C ASP A 72 -10.13 1.95 -4.59
N GLY A 73 -9.56 1.13 -3.69
CA GLY A 73 -9.97 1.12 -2.29
C GLY A 73 -9.82 2.50 -1.60
N LEU A 74 -8.78 3.28 -1.94
CA LEU A 74 -8.63 4.66 -1.45
C LEU A 74 -9.75 5.55 -1.97
N ALA A 75 -10.06 5.46 -3.27
CA ALA A 75 -11.12 6.24 -3.91
C ALA A 75 -12.49 5.93 -3.31
N ASP A 76 -12.82 4.66 -3.17
CA ASP A 76 -14.08 4.19 -2.58
C ASP A 76 -14.25 4.65 -1.13
N CYS A 77 -13.18 4.54 -0.33
CA CYS A 77 -13.18 5.04 1.04
C CYS A 77 -13.36 6.56 1.11
N ALA A 78 -12.73 7.32 0.20
CA ALA A 78 -12.88 8.76 0.13
C ALA A 78 -14.32 9.15 -0.23
N ASP A 79 -14.93 8.50 -1.21
CA ASP A 79 -16.34 8.74 -1.57
C ASP A 79 -17.29 8.37 -0.43
N ALA A 80 -16.98 7.32 0.34
CA ALA A 80 -17.76 6.94 1.51
C ALA A 80 -17.72 7.96 2.67
N VAL A 81 -16.72 8.87 2.72
CA VAL A 81 -16.65 9.94 3.73
C VAL A 81 -17.87 10.86 3.66
N GLY A 82 -18.34 11.18 2.45
CA GLY A 82 -19.52 12.01 2.23
C GLY A 82 -20.86 11.35 2.66
N ALA A 83 -20.87 10.02 2.86
CA ALA A 83 -22.08 9.31 3.22
C ALA A 83 -22.30 9.30 4.75
N ARG A 84 -23.56 9.45 5.18
CA ARG A 84 -23.94 9.40 6.59
C ARG A 84 -24.52 8.05 6.96
N GLY A 85 -24.01 7.47 8.04
CA GLY A 85 -24.44 6.17 8.56
C GLY A 85 -23.76 4.97 7.88
N ARG A 86 -23.66 3.86 8.63
CA ARG A 86 -22.93 2.64 8.25
C ARG A 86 -23.47 2.04 6.94
N ASP A 87 -24.77 1.87 6.83
CA ASP A 87 -25.37 1.18 5.68
C ASP A 87 -25.19 1.98 4.37
N ARG A 88 -25.30 3.31 4.46
CA ARG A 88 -25.06 4.18 3.32
C ARG A 88 -23.59 4.14 2.88
N ARG A 89 -22.64 4.16 3.81
CA ARG A 89 -21.21 4.00 3.51
C ARG A 89 -20.92 2.65 2.87
N LEU A 90 -21.47 1.56 3.41
CA LEU A 90 -21.32 0.23 2.82
C LEU A 90 -21.96 0.12 1.42
N ALA A 91 -23.01 0.90 1.12
CA ALA A 91 -23.59 0.98 -0.21
C ALA A 91 -22.67 1.73 -1.17
N VAL A 92 -22.03 2.84 -0.75
CA VAL A 92 -21.07 3.59 -1.55
C VAL A 92 -19.86 2.72 -1.89
N LEU A 93 -19.29 1.98 -0.93
CA LEU A 93 -18.19 1.03 -1.17
C LEU A 93 -18.52 -0.13 -2.14
N ARG A 94 -19.74 -0.22 -2.65
CA ARG A 94 -20.17 -1.19 -3.67
C ARG A 94 -20.59 -0.53 -4.97
N ASP A 95 -20.62 0.78 -5.01
CA ASP A 95 -21.00 1.54 -6.20
C ASP A 95 -19.80 1.62 -7.16
N PRO A 96 -19.88 1.09 -8.38
CA PRO A 96 -18.74 1.09 -9.30
C PRO A 96 -18.44 2.47 -9.89
N ARG A 97 -19.15 3.52 -9.48
CA ARG A 97 -18.98 4.89 -9.98
C ARG A 97 -18.00 5.65 -9.11
N LEU A 98 -17.01 6.26 -9.74
CA LEU A 98 -16.09 7.18 -9.09
C LEU A 98 -16.79 8.50 -8.79
N GLY A 99 -16.78 8.90 -7.52
CA GLY A 99 -17.29 10.20 -7.08
C GLY A 99 -16.20 11.27 -7.03
N THR A 100 -16.61 12.48 -6.65
CA THR A 100 -15.69 13.63 -6.60
C THR A 100 -14.61 13.45 -5.53
N PHE A 101 -14.95 12.94 -4.35
CA PHE A 101 -13.96 12.71 -3.29
C PHE A 101 -12.96 11.64 -3.68
N GLY A 102 -13.42 10.54 -4.31
CA GLY A 102 -12.56 9.50 -4.85
C GLY A 102 -11.60 10.04 -5.90
N ALA A 103 -12.11 10.82 -6.85
CA ALA A 103 -11.27 11.47 -7.87
C ALA A 103 -10.19 12.36 -7.24
N VAL A 104 -10.55 13.20 -6.28
CA VAL A 104 -9.59 14.07 -5.56
C VAL A 104 -8.55 13.23 -4.82
N ALA A 105 -8.94 12.12 -4.17
CA ALA A 105 -8.03 11.22 -3.47
C ALA A 105 -7.02 10.56 -4.42
N VAL A 106 -7.45 10.13 -5.60
CA VAL A 106 -6.58 9.57 -6.65
C VAL A 106 -5.56 10.61 -7.14
N PHE A 107 -6.01 11.84 -7.44
CA PHE A 107 -5.11 12.93 -7.85
C PHE A 107 -4.13 13.32 -6.75
N ALA A 108 -4.58 13.37 -5.49
CA ALA A 108 -3.74 13.68 -4.34
C ALA A 108 -2.67 12.60 -4.13
N TRP A 109 -3.04 11.32 -4.26
CA TRP A 109 -2.09 10.21 -4.19
C TRP A 109 -1.05 10.31 -5.31
N LEU A 110 -1.49 10.46 -6.56
CA LEU A 110 -0.60 10.53 -7.72
C LEU A 110 0.35 11.71 -7.63
N GLY A 111 -0.16 12.90 -7.32
CA GLY A 111 0.63 14.12 -7.16
C GLY A 111 1.59 14.04 -5.98
N GLY A 112 1.16 13.44 -4.85
CA GLY A 112 2.00 13.23 -3.67
C GLY A 112 3.15 12.26 -3.96
N VAL A 113 2.89 11.14 -4.59
CA VAL A 113 3.91 10.14 -4.98
C VAL A 113 4.88 10.76 -5.99
N GLN A 114 4.38 11.44 -7.03
CA GLN A 114 5.23 12.12 -8.00
C GLN A 114 6.12 13.17 -7.33
N THR A 115 5.56 14.02 -6.47
CA THR A 115 6.31 15.06 -5.75
C THR A 115 7.41 14.46 -4.89
N ALA A 116 7.10 13.41 -4.13
CA ALA A 116 8.08 12.74 -3.29
C ALA A 116 9.23 12.14 -4.11
N LEU A 117 8.89 11.35 -5.13
CA LEU A 117 9.89 10.66 -5.95
C LEU A 117 10.75 11.60 -6.80
N SER A 118 10.23 12.77 -7.20
CA SER A 118 10.99 13.75 -7.97
C SER A 118 12.08 14.47 -7.15
N ARG A 119 12.02 14.41 -5.82
CA ARG A 119 12.98 15.00 -4.89
C ARG A 119 14.12 14.06 -4.49
N LEU A 120 13.95 12.78 -4.71
CA LEU A 120 14.94 11.74 -4.41
C LEU A 120 15.83 11.50 -5.64
N ASP A 121 17.10 11.17 -5.41
CA ASP A 121 17.91 10.62 -6.49
C ASP A 121 17.43 9.20 -6.90
N SER A 122 18.00 8.65 -7.97
CA SER A 122 17.52 7.35 -8.49
C SER A 122 17.76 6.19 -7.53
N ALA A 123 18.87 6.19 -6.79
CA ALA A 123 19.21 5.14 -5.84
C ALA A 123 18.33 5.23 -4.59
N GLU A 124 18.13 6.44 -4.07
CA GLU A 124 17.25 6.73 -2.96
C GLU A 124 15.78 6.33 -3.29
N ALA A 125 15.30 6.75 -4.45
CA ALA A 125 13.94 6.45 -4.89
C ALA A 125 13.71 4.94 -5.02
N LEU A 126 14.68 4.19 -5.58
CA LEU A 126 14.61 2.74 -5.66
C LEU A 126 14.55 2.11 -4.27
N ALA A 127 15.47 2.48 -3.38
CA ALA A 127 15.56 1.93 -2.03
C ALA A 127 14.31 2.24 -1.19
N VAL A 128 13.82 3.48 -1.27
CA VAL A 128 12.63 3.94 -0.55
C VAL A 128 11.37 3.25 -1.10
N LEU A 129 11.22 3.11 -2.41
CA LEU A 129 10.08 2.41 -3.00
C LEU A 129 10.02 0.93 -2.57
N VAL A 130 11.16 0.24 -2.51
CA VAL A 130 11.23 -1.13 -1.99
C VAL A 130 10.73 -1.20 -0.55
N ALA A 131 11.23 -0.32 0.31
CA ALA A 131 10.87 -0.29 1.73
C ALA A 131 9.41 0.08 1.94
N VAL A 132 8.95 1.19 1.35
CA VAL A 132 7.60 1.72 1.52
C VAL A 132 6.55 0.77 0.98
N ALA A 133 6.74 0.24 -0.23
CA ALA A 133 5.78 -0.69 -0.81
C ALA A 133 5.70 -2.01 -0.03
N GLY A 134 6.81 -2.48 0.55
CA GLY A 134 6.82 -3.61 1.46
C GLY A 134 6.05 -3.32 2.75
N CYS A 135 6.36 -2.22 3.43
CA CYS A 135 5.72 -1.81 4.68
C CYS A 135 4.21 -1.50 4.51
N ALA A 136 3.81 -0.95 3.37
CA ALA A 136 2.41 -0.68 3.08
C ALA A 136 1.55 -1.96 3.12
N ARG A 137 2.06 -3.08 2.61
CA ARG A 137 1.35 -4.38 2.68
C ARG A 137 1.27 -4.90 4.12
N PHE A 138 2.28 -4.63 4.95
CA PHE A 138 2.22 -4.94 6.38
C PHE A 138 1.16 -4.09 7.10
N ALA A 139 0.96 -2.82 6.75
CA ALA A 139 -0.10 -1.99 7.32
C ALA A 139 -1.50 -2.61 7.13
N ALA A 140 -1.79 -3.16 5.95
CA ALA A 140 -3.05 -3.86 5.70
C ALA A 140 -3.19 -5.14 6.53
N VAL A 141 -2.11 -5.91 6.71
CA VAL A 141 -2.11 -7.11 7.56
C VAL A 141 -2.31 -6.73 9.02
N ALA A 142 -1.68 -5.65 9.50
CA ALA A 142 -1.87 -5.12 10.85
C ALA A 142 -3.32 -4.65 11.07
N GLN A 143 -3.93 -3.95 10.11
CA GLN A 143 -5.35 -3.60 10.16
C GLN A 143 -6.23 -4.85 10.25
N ALA A 144 -5.95 -5.86 9.42
CA ALA A 144 -6.75 -7.07 9.36
C ALA A 144 -6.66 -7.92 10.65
N ALA A 145 -5.53 -7.83 11.35
CA ALA A 145 -5.32 -8.54 12.62
C ALA A 145 -6.22 -8.04 13.76
N VAL A 146 -6.55 -6.74 13.76
CA VAL A 146 -7.29 -6.12 14.89
C VAL A 146 -8.72 -5.71 14.54
N ALA A 147 -9.05 -5.48 13.26
CA ALA A 147 -10.41 -5.15 12.84
C ALA A 147 -11.24 -6.41 12.56
N PRO A 148 -12.48 -6.54 13.06
CA PRO A 148 -13.39 -7.57 12.59
C PRO A 148 -13.77 -7.36 11.12
N ALA A 149 -14.31 -8.38 10.47
CA ALA A 149 -14.89 -8.22 9.13
C ALA A 149 -16.17 -7.38 9.20
N ALA A 150 -16.30 -6.38 8.31
CA ALA A 150 -17.51 -5.54 8.24
C ALA A 150 -18.72 -6.31 7.67
N ARG A 151 -18.47 -7.37 6.90
CA ARG A 151 -19.47 -8.21 6.22
C ARG A 151 -19.08 -9.67 6.35
N PRO A 152 -20.03 -10.62 6.32
CA PRO A 152 -19.73 -12.06 6.40
C PRO A 152 -19.02 -12.59 5.15
N GLU A 153 -19.10 -11.87 4.04
CA GLU A 153 -18.57 -12.27 2.73
C GLU A 153 -17.58 -11.22 2.17
N GLY A 154 -16.83 -11.64 1.16
CA GLY A 154 -15.87 -10.79 0.44
C GLY A 154 -14.47 -10.82 1.02
N LEU A 155 -13.59 -10.01 0.42
CA LEU A 155 -12.17 -10.00 0.73
C LEU A 155 -11.88 -9.71 2.21
N GLY A 156 -12.58 -8.74 2.80
CA GLY A 156 -12.41 -8.41 4.21
C GLY A 156 -12.71 -9.58 5.15
N ALA A 157 -13.65 -10.45 4.80
CA ALA A 157 -14.00 -11.61 5.60
C ALA A 157 -12.95 -12.74 5.48
N SER A 158 -12.47 -13.00 4.26
CA SER A 158 -11.48 -14.06 4.00
C SER A 158 -10.07 -13.72 4.50
N PHE A 159 -9.78 -12.44 4.72
CA PHE A 159 -8.46 -11.95 5.11
C PHE A 159 -8.35 -11.79 6.64
N ALA A 160 -8.15 -12.91 7.35
CA ALA A 160 -8.06 -12.97 8.81
C ALA A 160 -6.73 -13.59 9.27
N PRO A 161 -5.64 -12.80 9.35
CA PRO A 161 -4.32 -13.33 9.71
C PRO A 161 -4.24 -13.65 11.21
N GLY A 162 -3.72 -14.84 11.55
CA GLY A 162 -3.35 -15.15 12.94
C GLY A 162 -2.03 -14.50 13.36
N ALA A 163 -1.75 -14.47 14.66
CA ALA A 163 -0.58 -13.80 15.24
C ALA A 163 0.76 -14.23 14.60
N GLY A 164 0.96 -15.52 14.34
CA GLY A 164 2.18 -16.01 13.68
C GLY A 164 2.35 -15.47 12.25
N VAL A 165 1.25 -15.31 11.50
CA VAL A 165 1.27 -14.71 10.15
C VAL A 165 1.61 -13.22 10.22
N VAL A 166 1.04 -12.50 11.20
CA VAL A 166 1.34 -11.08 11.42
C VAL A 166 2.82 -10.88 11.75
N MET A 167 3.37 -11.71 12.63
CA MET A 167 4.79 -11.66 13.00
C MET A 167 5.70 -11.96 11.80
N ALA A 168 5.42 -13.02 11.04
CA ALA A 168 6.19 -13.35 9.84
C ALA A 168 6.10 -12.25 8.76
N CYS A 169 4.92 -11.61 8.63
CA CYS A 169 4.73 -10.47 7.76
C CYS A 169 5.55 -9.26 8.22
N GLY A 170 5.59 -8.98 9.53
CA GLY A 170 6.42 -7.93 10.13
C GLY A 170 7.91 -8.15 9.87
N CYS A 171 8.40 -9.39 10.00
CA CYS A 171 9.79 -9.73 9.66
C CYS A 171 10.09 -9.52 8.16
N ALA A 172 9.17 -9.91 7.29
CA ALA A 172 9.30 -9.69 5.85
C ALA A 172 9.29 -8.19 5.48
N ALA A 173 8.46 -7.40 6.17
CA ALA A 173 8.44 -5.95 6.02
C ALA A 173 9.75 -5.32 6.51
N LEU A 174 10.30 -5.79 7.63
CA LEU A 174 11.59 -5.31 8.14
C LEU A 174 12.72 -5.58 7.15
N LEU A 175 12.75 -6.76 6.53
CA LEU A 175 13.74 -7.07 5.50
C LEU A 175 13.66 -6.09 4.32
N ALA A 176 12.46 -5.80 3.82
CA ALA A 176 12.26 -4.81 2.76
C ALA A 176 12.67 -3.40 3.22
N ALA A 177 12.36 -3.06 4.46
CA ALA A 177 12.62 -1.77 5.08
C ALA A 177 14.12 -1.48 5.31
N LEU A 178 15.00 -2.47 5.20
CA LEU A 178 16.45 -2.26 5.28
C LEU A 178 17.04 -1.66 3.98
N ALA A 179 16.31 -1.64 2.87
CA ALA A 179 16.82 -1.13 1.60
C ALA A 179 17.39 0.31 1.68
N PRO A 180 16.80 1.29 2.39
CA PRO A 180 17.38 2.63 2.54
C PRO A 180 18.76 2.67 3.22
N ALA A 181 19.11 1.63 4.01
CA ALA A 181 20.46 1.53 4.60
C ALA A 181 21.56 1.34 3.57
N LEU A 182 21.22 0.96 2.34
CA LEU A 182 22.17 0.80 1.23
C LEU A 182 22.58 2.16 0.61
N VAL A 183 21.80 3.20 0.82
CA VAL A 183 21.99 4.53 0.19
C VAL A 183 22.28 5.65 1.19
N ALA A 184 21.95 5.45 2.48
CA ALA A 184 22.20 6.43 3.53
C ALA A 184 22.66 5.76 4.83
N PRO A 185 23.66 6.30 5.55
CA PRO A 185 24.16 5.70 6.79
C PRO A 185 23.10 5.54 7.89
N TRP A 186 22.09 6.41 7.91
CA TRP A 186 20.94 6.38 8.82
C TRP A 186 19.67 5.77 8.21
N GLY A 187 19.76 5.25 6.98
CA GLY A 187 18.64 4.65 6.25
C GLY A 187 17.99 3.48 6.99
N TRP A 188 18.73 2.76 7.85
CA TRP A 188 18.18 1.72 8.71
C TRP A 188 17.16 2.27 9.72
N ALA A 189 17.40 3.48 10.26
CA ALA A 189 16.46 4.10 11.21
C ALA A 189 15.18 4.52 10.50
N LEU A 190 15.28 5.03 9.27
CA LEU A 190 14.13 5.31 8.42
C LEU A 190 13.33 4.03 8.13
N GLY A 191 14.01 2.93 7.81
CA GLY A 191 13.37 1.64 7.57
C GLY A 191 12.63 1.11 8.81
N VAL A 192 13.25 1.12 9.97
CA VAL A 192 12.59 0.75 11.24
C VAL A 192 11.38 1.66 11.50
N GLY A 193 11.54 2.95 11.26
CA GLY A 193 10.45 3.93 11.36
C GLY A 193 9.25 3.58 10.46
N PHE A 194 9.49 3.13 9.23
CA PHE A 194 8.44 2.68 8.33
C PHE A 194 7.70 1.44 8.84
N VAL A 195 8.38 0.47 9.42
CA VAL A 195 7.72 -0.73 9.98
C VAL A 195 6.83 -0.34 11.16
N VAL A 196 7.33 0.50 12.07
CA VAL A 196 6.55 0.99 13.22
C VAL A 196 5.36 1.82 12.74
N ALA A 197 5.58 2.75 11.80
CA ALA A 197 4.53 3.56 11.22
C ALA A 197 3.46 2.71 10.52
N ALA A 198 3.85 1.63 9.83
CA ALA A 198 2.92 0.71 9.17
C ALA A 198 2.04 -0.03 10.18
N ALA A 199 2.61 -0.50 11.30
CA ALA A 199 1.85 -1.13 12.37
C ALA A 199 0.85 -0.15 13.02
N LEU A 200 1.28 1.09 13.27
CA LEU A 200 0.43 2.15 13.83
C LEU A 200 -0.67 2.58 12.85
N ALA A 201 -0.33 2.79 11.58
CA ALA A 201 -1.30 3.14 10.54
C ALA A 201 -2.35 2.04 10.35
N GLY A 202 -1.94 0.77 10.34
CA GLY A 202 -2.85 -0.37 10.28
C GLY A 202 -3.81 -0.40 11.48
N SER A 203 -3.29 -0.22 12.69
CA SER A 203 -4.10 -0.21 13.92
C SER A 203 -5.05 1.00 13.99
N ALA A 204 -4.59 2.18 13.59
CA ALA A 204 -5.41 3.39 13.55
C ALA A 204 -6.52 3.27 12.49
N SER A 205 -6.18 2.80 11.29
CA SER A 205 -7.17 2.58 10.21
C SER A 205 -8.20 1.52 10.58
N ALA A 206 -7.83 0.50 11.35
CA ALA A 206 -8.78 -0.48 11.91
C ALA A 206 -9.84 0.20 12.78
N THR A 207 -9.42 1.12 13.67
CA THR A 207 -10.34 1.88 14.52
C THR A 207 -11.29 2.73 13.68
N VAL A 208 -10.77 3.39 12.63
CA VAL A 208 -11.59 4.18 11.70
C VAL A 208 -12.58 3.29 10.95
N ALA A 209 -12.14 2.16 10.42
CA ALA A 209 -12.99 1.21 9.69
C ALA A 209 -14.11 0.63 10.57
N VAL A 210 -13.80 0.28 11.84
CA VAL A 210 -14.81 -0.19 12.79
C VAL A 210 -15.86 0.87 13.05
N ARG A 211 -15.46 2.12 13.28
CA ARG A 211 -16.38 3.24 13.52
C ARG A 211 -17.18 3.63 12.29
N ALA A 212 -16.57 3.56 11.11
CA ALA A 212 -17.19 4.01 9.87
C ALA A 212 -18.16 2.99 9.27
N VAL A 213 -17.75 1.71 9.21
CA VAL A 213 -18.44 0.65 8.48
C VAL A 213 -18.59 -0.66 9.27
N GLY A 214 -18.18 -0.68 10.54
CA GLY A 214 -18.31 -1.83 11.44
C GLY A 214 -17.16 -2.84 11.35
N GLY A 215 -16.10 -2.55 10.58
CA GLY A 215 -14.94 -3.43 10.46
C GLY A 215 -14.21 -3.26 9.12
N ARG A 216 -13.30 -4.19 8.82
CA ARG A 216 -12.52 -4.18 7.59
C ARG A 216 -13.33 -4.61 6.37
N THR A 217 -13.06 -3.98 5.22
CA THR A 217 -13.46 -4.41 3.87
C THR A 217 -12.20 -4.51 3.01
N GLY A 218 -12.32 -5.00 1.77
CA GLY A 218 -11.22 -4.94 0.81
C GLY A 218 -10.74 -3.50 0.58
N ASP A 219 -11.69 -2.58 0.48
CA ASP A 219 -11.48 -1.16 0.21
C ASP A 219 -10.70 -0.48 1.34
N THR A 220 -11.05 -0.76 2.62
CA THR A 220 -10.31 -0.22 3.77
C THR A 220 -8.89 -0.77 3.88
N LEU A 221 -8.66 -2.03 3.46
CA LEU A 221 -7.33 -2.62 3.37
C LEU A 221 -6.51 -1.99 2.23
N GLY A 222 -7.12 -1.73 1.08
CA GLY A 222 -6.50 -1.02 -0.04
C GLY A 222 -6.18 0.43 0.32
N ALA A 223 -7.12 1.12 0.95
CA ALA A 223 -6.96 2.52 1.36
C ALA A 223 -5.78 2.74 2.32
N VAL A 224 -5.57 1.87 3.32
CA VAL A 224 -4.43 2.01 4.22
C VAL A 224 -3.10 1.79 3.50
N ILE A 225 -3.04 0.89 2.52
CA ILE A 225 -1.85 0.70 1.69
C ILE A 225 -1.53 1.99 0.93
N ALA A 226 -2.47 2.53 0.16
CA ALA A 226 -2.27 3.71 -0.66
C ALA A 226 -1.94 4.96 0.19
N LEU A 227 -2.64 5.17 1.31
CA LEU A 227 -2.35 6.27 2.23
C LEU A 227 -0.96 6.14 2.85
N PHE A 228 -0.58 4.95 3.29
CA PHE A 228 0.75 4.71 3.83
C PHE A 228 1.83 4.99 2.77
N GLU A 229 1.65 4.52 1.54
CA GLU A 229 2.60 4.73 0.45
C GLU A 229 2.88 6.22 0.24
N VAL A 230 1.85 7.04 0.06
CA VAL A 230 2.06 8.48 -0.23
C VAL A 230 2.67 9.21 0.96
N VAL A 231 2.21 8.94 2.19
CA VAL A 231 2.74 9.61 3.39
C VAL A 231 4.18 9.22 3.66
N ALA A 232 4.51 7.92 3.59
CA ALA A 232 5.87 7.44 3.83
C ALA A 232 6.87 7.93 2.77
N LEU A 233 6.44 8.01 1.49
CA LEU A 233 7.26 8.59 0.42
C LEU A 233 7.52 10.08 0.64
N LEU A 234 6.51 10.87 1.04
CA LEU A 234 6.68 12.28 1.35
C LEU A 234 7.60 12.50 2.56
N VAL A 235 7.47 11.67 3.59
CA VAL A 235 8.38 11.68 4.75
C VAL A 235 9.81 11.35 4.31
N ALA A 236 10.01 10.29 3.52
CA ALA A 236 11.35 9.96 3.00
C ALA A 236 11.97 11.11 2.20
N ALA A 237 11.19 11.73 1.32
CA ALA A 237 11.64 12.87 0.53
C ALA A 237 11.96 14.13 1.35
N ALA A 238 11.38 14.28 2.53
CA ALA A 238 11.71 15.37 3.45
C ALA A 238 13.02 15.14 4.21
N PHE A 239 13.47 13.88 4.34
CA PHE A 239 14.68 13.52 5.09
C PHE A 239 15.88 13.23 4.18
N LEU A 240 15.67 12.76 2.95
CA LEU A 240 16.71 12.37 2.00
C LEU A 240 16.94 13.45 0.92
N GLY A 241 15.84 13.99 0.36
CA GLY A 241 15.85 15.03 -0.68
C GLY A 241 15.82 16.43 -0.05
#